data_fc205b2a01ac3367f5db59307fea8d42
#
_entry.id   fc205b2a01ac3367f5db59307fea8d42
#
_cell.length_a   1.000
_cell.length_b   1.000
_cell.length_c   1.000
_cell.angle_alpha   90.00
_cell.angle_beta   90.00
_cell.angle_gamma   90.00
#
_symmetry.space_group_name_H-M   'P 1'
#
loop_
_entity.id
_entity.type
_entity.pdbx_description
1 polymer ?
#
loop_
_entity_poly.entity_id
_entity_poly.type
_entity_poly.pdbx_seq_one_letter_code
_entity_poly.pdbx_strand_id
1 'polypeptide(L)'
;MKQQCLLLGSGFMKAERRLATPFSLPDNLTEWTTLDMNPDAKPDVIFNLDDTERGKKLPFKANYFHEIHAYSLIEHYGRQGDWRGFFTGMRELWRVLVPGGHLLGACPAYDDMWTWGDPGHTRVINRGTLSYLTREHYEQLGKTPSSDYRNFVDPCWWKMVHATDEQIGDCRAFAFGLEKVS
;
A
#
# COMPACT_ATOMS: atom_id res chain seq x y z
N MET A 1 10.69 -17.83 15.46
CA MET A 1 9.35 -17.20 15.61
C MET A 1 8.85 -16.89 14.20
N LYS A 2 7.55 -17.04 13.95
CA LYS A 2 6.94 -16.59 12.71
C LYS A 2 6.99 -15.08 12.61
N GLN A 3 7.06 -14.57 11.39
CA GLN A 3 7.08 -13.13 11.14
C GLN A 3 5.65 -12.62 10.98
N GLN A 4 5.37 -11.43 11.48
CA GLN A 4 4.05 -10.84 11.50
C GLN A 4 3.73 -10.22 10.14
N CYS A 5 2.58 -10.56 9.55
CA CYS A 5 2.08 -9.99 8.31
C CYS A 5 0.68 -9.42 8.50
N LEU A 6 0.37 -8.32 7.82
CA LEU A 6 -0.92 -7.65 7.83
C LEU A 6 -1.57 -7.74 6.44
N LEU A 7 -2.78 -8.24 6.36
CA LEU A 7 -3.61 -8.18 5.17
C LEU A 7 -4.67 -7.08 5.34
N LEU A 8 -4.56 -6.02 4.56
CA LEU A 8 -5.51 -4.92 4.50
C LEU A 8 -6.61 -5.22 3.48
N GLY A 9 -7.84 -4.85 3.80
CA GLY A 9 -9.00 -5.09 2.93
C GLY A 9 -9.20 -6.58 2.68
N SER A 10 -9.18 -7.38 3.74
CA SER A 10 -9.22 -8.85 3.63
C SER A 10 -10.47 -9.37 2.94
N GLY A 11 -11.59 -8.63 3.01
CA GLY A 11 -12.86 -9.07 2.48
C GLY A 11 -13.24 -10.45 3.00
N PHE A 12 -14.03 -11.18 2.21
CA PHE A 12 -14.40 -12.56 2.52
C PHE A 12 -13.31 -13.58 2.13
N MET A 13 -12.32 -13.18 1.33
CA MET A 13 -11.22 -14.03 0.85
C MET A 13 -9.95 -13.75 1.66
N LYS A 14 -9.77 -14.47 2.75
CA LYS A 14 -8.57 -14.40 3.59
C LYS A 14 -7.36 -14.93 2.82
N ALA A 15 -6.17 -14.42 3.08
CA ALA A 15 -4.84 -14.90 2.68
C ALA A 15 -4.62 -15.41 1.22
N GLU A 16 -5.66 -15.85 0.51
CA GLU A 16 -5.57 -16.48 -0.82
C GLU A 16 -5.24 -15.46 -1.95
N ARG A 17 -5.30 -14.16 -1.66
CA ARG A 17 -5.01 -13.08 -2.62
C ARG A 17 -3.53 -12.68 -2.67
N ARG A 18 -2.66 -13.45 -2.09
CA ARG A 18 -1.26 -13.10 -2.01
C ARG A 18 -0.59 -13.14 -3.39
N LEU A 19 -0.05 -12.01 -3.84
CA LEU A 19 0.91 -12.00 -4.95
C LEU A 19 2.24 -12.54 -4.45
N ALA A 20 2.72 -13.61 -5.04
CA ALA A 20 4.10 -14.06 -4.85
C ALA A 20 5.03 -13.05 -5.55
N THR A 21 5.65 -12.17 -4.78
CA THR A 21 6.75 -11.36 -5.26
C THR A 21 8.06 -11.94 -4.74
N PRO A 22 9.23 -11.65 -5.35
CA PRO A 22 10.51 -12.13 -4.85
C PRO A 22 10.84 -11.62 -3.44
N PHE A 23 10.06 -10.68 -2.92
CA PHE A 23 10.23 -10.09 -1.60
C PHE A 23 9.26 -10.64 -0.56
N SER A 24 8.22 -11.39 -0.99
CA SER A 24 7.23 -11.96 -0.07
C SER A 24 7.82 -13.09 0.76
N LEU A 25 7.50 -13.07 2.05
CA LEU A 25 7.87 -14.14 2.96
C LEU A 25 7.10 -15.43 2.62
N PRO A 26 7.71 -16.62 2.75
CA PRO A 26 7.01 -17.89 2.60
C PRO A 26 5.90 -18.05 3.64
N ASP A 27 4.77 -18.64 3.26
CA ASP A 27 3.59 -18.80 4.13
C ASP A 27 3.85 -19.53 5.44
N ASN A 28 4.76 -20.53 5.41
CA ASN A 28 5.14 -21.30 6.60
C ASN A 28 5.95 -20.46 7.62
N LEU A 29 6.43 -19.28 7.24
CA LEU A 29 7.17 -18.34 8.10
C LEU A 29 6.30 -17.18 8.61
N THR A 30 5.03 -17.09 8.20
CA THR A 30 4.16 -15.94 8.48
C THR A 30 3.08 -16.24 9.51
N GLU A 31 2.71 -15.21 10.29
CA GLU A 31 1.47 -15.12 11.05
C GLU A 31 0.67 -13.93 10.51
N TRP A 32 -0.55 -14.20 10.09
CA TRP A 32 -1.40 -13.21 9.46
C TRP A 32 -2.33 -12.55 10.46
N THR A 33 -2.40 -11.22 10.37
CA THR A 33 -3.48 -10.40 10.95
C THR A 33 -4.27 -9.82 9.80
N THR A 34 -5.59 -9.92 9.85
CA THR A 34 -6.50 -9.36 8.84
C THR A 34 -7.13 -8.08 9.35
N LEU A 35 -7.26 -7.07 8.47
CA LEU A 35 -7.93 -5.81 8.76
C LEU A 35 -8.92 -5.49 7.64
N ASP A 36 -10.14 -5.16 8.01
CA ASP A 36 -11.19 -4.72 7.09
C ASP A 36 -12.13 -3.74 7.79
N MET A 37 -12.80 -2.90 7.04
CA MET A 37 -13.85 -2.03 7.57
C MET A 37 -15.19 -2.74 7.71
N ASN A 38 -15.42 -3.83 6.95
CA ASN A 38 -16.64 -4.61 6.96
C ASN A 38 -16.61 -5.70 8.06
N PRO A 39 -17.44 -5.59 9.11
CA PRO A 39 -17.49 -6.58 10.18
C PRO A 39 -18.00 -7.95 9.70
N ASP A 40 -18.79 -8.01 8.64
CA ASP A 40 -19.31 -9.27 8.10
C ASP A 40 -18.23 -10.14 7.48
N ALA A 41 -17.13 -9.55 7.07
CA ALA A 41 -15.91 -10.26 6.62
C ALA A 41 -15.17 -10.96 7.77
N LYS A 42 -15.53 -10.66 9.03
CA LYS A 42 -14.92 -11.21 10.25
C LYS A 42 -13.40 -11.07 10.26
N PRO A 43 -12.86 -9.86 10.04
CA PRO A 43 -11.43 -9.64 10.16
C PRO A 43 -10.99 -9.72 11.63
N ASP A 44 -9.69 -9.91 11.87
CA ASP A 44 -9.12 -9.84 13.22
C ASP A 44 -9.24 -8.42 13.81
N VAL A 45 -9.18 -7.40 12.94
CA VAL A 45 -9.32 -5.98 13.30
C VAL A 45 -10.31 -5.28 12.38
N ILE A 46 -11.37 -4.70 12.95
CA ILE A 46 -12.31 -3.85 12.23
C ILE A 46 -11.77 -2.40 12.28
N PHE A 47 -11.42 -1.86 11.12
CA PHE A 47 -10.88 -0.51 11.01
C PHE A 47 -11.09 0.05 9.61
N ASN A 48 -11.56 1.31 9.51
CA ASN A 48 -11.61 2.03 8.24
C ASN A 48 -10.24 2.65 7.95
N LEU A 49 -9.58 2.20 6.90
CA LEU A 49 -8.24 2.67 6.52
C LEU A 49 -8.23 4.17 6.17
N ASP A 50 -9.30 4.74 5.64
CA ASP A 50 -9.44 6.18 5.35
C ASP A 50 -9.24 7.06 6.59
N ASP A 51 -9.49 6.53 7.78
CA ASP A 51 -9.26 7.28 9.01
C ASP A 51 -7.78 7.61 9.21
N THR A 52 -6.86 6.83 8.64
CA THR A 52 -5.42 7.11 8.74
C THR A 52 -5.04 8.36 7.96
N GLU A 53 -5.70 8.67 6.86
CA GLU A 53 -5.49 9.93 6.13
C GLU A 53 -5.90 11.16 6.95
N ARG A 54 -6.77 10.96 7.96
CA ARG A 54 -7.18 11.99 8.93
C ARG A 54 -6.33 11.99 10.19
N GLY A 55 -5.25 11.21 10.22
CA GLY A 55 -4.29 11.12 11.32
C GLY A 55 -4.66 10.13 12.43
N LYS A 56 -5.73 9.33 12.29
CA LYS A 56 -6.03 8.23 13.22
C LYS A 56 -5.01 7.11 13.02
N LYS A 57 -4.46 6.60 14.11
CA LYS A 57 -3.47 5.53 14.04
C LYS A 57 -4.12 4.16 13.92
N LEU A 58 -3.51 3.30 13.13
CA LEU A 58 -3.80 1.86 13.16
C LEU A 58 -3.58 1.30 14.56
N PRO A 59 -4.42 0.37 15.03
CA PRO A 59 -4.34 -0.18 16.40
C PRO A 59 -3.16 -1.14 16.60
N PHE A 60 -2.03 -0.81 16.01
CA PHE A 60 -0.80 -1.59 16.09
C PHE A 60 0.37 -0.71 16.57
N LYS A 61 1.33 -1.34 17.26
CA LYS A 61 2.57 -0.66 17.63
C LYS A 61 3.44 -0.37 16.40
N ALA A 62 4.33 0.59 16.52
CA ALA A 62 5.35 0.84 15.50
C ALA A 62 6.28 -0.37 15.37
N ASN A 63 6.82 -0.57 14.15
CA ASN A 63 7.80 -1.61 13.85
C ASN A 63 7.32 -3.02 14.25
N TYR A 64 6.12 -3.39 13.80
CA TYR A 64 5.50 -4.65 14.17
C TYR A 64 5.41 -5.65 13.02
N PHE A 65 4.98 -5.19 11.84
CA PHE A 65 4.79 -6.06 10.68
C PHE A 65 6.05 -6.13 9.81
N HIS A 66 6.32 -7.31 9.29
CA HIS A 66 7.38 -7.54 8.30
C HIS A 66 6.86 -7.29 6.88
N GLU A 67 5.59 -7.61 6.66
CA GLU A 67 4.88 -7.31 5.41
C GLU A 67 3.49 -6.75 5.68
N ILE A 68 3.07 -5.83 4.82
CA ILE A 68 1.69 -5.39 4.67
C ILE A 68 1.27 -5.73 3.26
N HIS A 69 0.13 -6.39 3.10
CA HIS A 69 -0.46 -6.74 1.82
C HIS A 69 -1.74 -5.96 1.58
N ALA A 70 -1.87 -5.34 0.39
CA ALA A 70 -3.01 -4.51 0.00
C ALA A 70 -3.35 -4.78 -1.47
N TYR A 71 -4.28 -5.70 -1.71
CA TYR A 71 -4.70 -6.11 -3.06
C TYR A 71 -6.09 -5.58 -3.37
N SER A 72 -6.23 -4.87 -4.49
CA SER A 72 -7.48 -4.19 -4.88
C SER A 72 -8.06 -3.39 -3.71
N LEU A 73 -7.21 -2.56 -3.10
CA LEU A 73 -7.55 -1.76 -1.94
C LEU A 73 -7.09 -0.32 -2.03
N ILE A 74 -5.82 -0.07 -2.41
CA ILE A 74 -5.22 1.28 -2.34
C ILE A 74 -5.93 2.24 -3.32
N GLU A 75 -6.52 1.74 -4.39
CA GLU A 75 -7.35 2.50 -5.34
C GLU A 75 -8.67 2.99 -4.73
N HIS A 76 -9.17 2.35 -3.66
CA HIS A 76 -10.33 2.79 -2.88
C HIS A 76 -9.96 3.74 -1.74
N TYR A 77 -8.65 3.88 -1.46
CA TYR A 77 -8.14 4.55 -0.29
C TYR A 77 -8.01 6.06 -0.54
N GLY A 78 -8.72 6.85 0.28
CA GLY A 78 -8.68 8.29 0.21
C GLY A 78 -9.34 8.90 -1.04
N ARG A 79 -8.77 9.96 -1.61
CA ARG A 79 -9.28 10.67 -2.80
C ARG A 79 -8.17 11.16 -3.68
N GLN A 80 -8.39 11.11 -5.00
CA GLN A 80 -7.50 11.76 -5.96
C GLN A 80 -7.45 13.27 -5.68
N GLY A 81 -6.23 13.83 -5.61
CA GLY A 81 -6.01 15.26 -5.29
C GLY A 81 -5.85 15.54 -3.79
N ASP A 82 -6.29 14.67 -2.88
CA ASP A 82 -5.96 14.78 -1.46
C ASP A 82 -4.56 14.20 -1.19
N TRP A 83 -3.55 14.98 -1.54
CA TRP A 83 -2.15 14.59 -1.35
C TRP A 83 -1.74 14.57 0.14
N ARG A 84 -2.35 15.43 0.98
CA ARG A 84 -2.05 15.45 2.43
C ARG A 84 -2.52 14.18 3.10
N GLY A 85 -3.75 13.75 2.83
CA GLY A 85 -4.28 12.50 3.29
C GLY A 85 -3.42 11.32 2.82
N PHE A 86 -3.06 11.29 1.53
CA PHE A 86 -2.20 10.24 0.98
C PHE A 86 -0.88 10.07 1.75
N PHE A 87 -0.11 11.16 1.92
CA PHE A 87 1.16 11.06 2.66
C PHE A 87 0.94 10.69 4.13
N THR A 88 -0.11 11.20 4.77
CA THR A 88 -0.44 10.86 6.16
C THR A 88 -0.72 9.37 6.32
N GLY A 89 -1.51 8.80 5.43
CA GLY A 89 -1.82 7.38 5.44
C GLY A 89 -0.60 6.50 5.13
N MET A 90 0.20 6.87 4.12
CA MET A 90 1.42 6.14 3.78
C MET A 90 2.45 6.18 4.92
N ARG A 91 2.54 7.29 5.68
CA ARG A 91 3.35 7.38 6.90
C ARG A 91 2.87 6.43 7.99
N GLU A 92 1.56 6.23 8.12
CA GLU A 92 1.00 5.32 9.10
C GLU A 92 1.30 3.85 8.76
N LEU A 93 1.20 3.46 7.47
CA LEU A 93 1.65 2.15 7.01
C LEU A 93 3.16 1.95 7.24
N TRP A 94 3.96 2.98 6.93
CA TRP A 94 5.40 2.98 7.22
C TRP A 94 5.68 2.81 8.72
N ARG A 95 4.92 3.48 9.59
CA ARG A 95 5.10 3.40 11.05
C ARG A 95 4.99 1.98 11.56
N VAL A 96 3.99 1.22 11.11
CA VAL A 96 3.73 -0.13 11.62
C VAL A 96 4.63 -1.20 11.02
N LEU A 97 5.30 -0.95 9.90
CA LEU A 97 6.32 -1.84 9.33
C LEU A 97 7.62 -1.79 10.15
N VAL A 98 8.31 -2.91 10.25
CA VAL A 98 9.70 -2.96 10.73
C VAL A 98 10.64 -2.29 9.71
N PRO A 99 11.83 -1.79 10.11
CA PRO A 99 12.85 -1.38 9.13
C PRO A 99 13.17 -2.51 8.15
N GLY A 100 13.20 -2.21 6.84
CA GLY A 100 13.34 -3.22 5.78
C GLY A 100 12.07 -4.04 5.51
N GLY A 101 10.96 -3.77 6.20
CA GLY A 101 9.67 -4.40 5.92
C GLY A 101 9.02 -3.86 4.65
N HIS A 102 8.09 -4.61 4.08
CA HIS A 102 7.52 -4.35 2.76
C HIS A 102 6.02 -4.07 2.80
N LEU A 103 5.59 -3.09 2.01
CA LEU A 103 4.21 -2.92 1.56
C LEU A 103 4.09 -3.49 0.16
N LEU A 104 3.31 -4.55 0.00
CA LEU A 104 3.09 -5.26 -1.25
C LEU A 104 1.63 -5.11 -1.66
N GLY A 105 1.37 -4.89 -2.94
CA GLY A 105 0.01 -4.72 -3.41
C GLY A 105 -0.14 -4.79 -4.91
N ALA A 106 -1.40 -4.81 -5.33
CA ALA A 106 -1.79 -4.66 -6.72
C ALA A 106 -3.12 -3.92 -6.80
N CYS A 107 -3.29 -3.15 -7.85
CA CYS A 107 -4.52 -2.45 -8.23
C CYS A 107 -4.67 -2.49 -9.74
N PRO A 108 -5.82 -2.13 -10.32
CA PRO A 108 -5.95 -2.02 -11.77
C PRO A 108 -4.88 -1.08 -12.36
N ALA A 109 -4.26 -1.47 -13.47
CA ALA A 109 -3.32 -0.61 -14.18
C ALA A 109 -4.04 0.66 -14.68
N TYR A 110 -3.33 1.78 -14.77
CA TYR A 110 -3.92 3.09 -15.07
C TYR A 110 -4.74 3.14 -16.37
N ASP A 111 -4.47 2.27 -17.32
CA ASP A 111 -5.12 2.11 -18.62
C ASP A 111 -6.08 0.90 -18.68
N ASP A 112 -6.31 0.22 -17.58
CA ASP A 112 -7.32 -0.83 -17.47
C ASP A 112 -8.72 -0.20 -17.29
N MET A 113 -9.73 -0.85 -17.88
CA MET A 113 -11.11 -0.37 -17.80
C MET A 113 -11.62 -0.27 -16.37
N TRP A 114 -11.17 -1.14 -15.47
CA TRP A 114 -11.61 -1.16 -14.09
C TRP A 114 -11.02 -0.04 -13.24
N THR A 115 -9.94 0.62 -13.68
CA THR A 115 -9.41 1.80 -12.99
C THR A 115 -10.46 2.91 -12.86
N TRP A 116 -11.29 3.07 -13.87
CA TRP A 116 -12.34 4.09 -13.96
C TRP A 116 -13.75 3.50 -13.93
N GLY A 117 -13.90 2.20 -14.18
CA GLY A 117 -15.18 1.52 -14.28
C GLY A 117 -15.80 1.13 -12.95
N ASP A 118 -15.00 0.94 -11.91
CA ASP A 118 -15.49 0.70 -10.57
C ASP A 118 -15.85 2.04 -9.90
N PRO A 119 -17.13 2.27 -9.51
CA PRO A 119 -17.54 3.53 -8.88
C PRO A 119 -16.92 3.77 -7.49
N GLY A 120 -16.36 2.74 -6.88
CA GLY A 120 -15.64 2.82 -5.60
C GLY A 120 -14.18 3.25 -5.72
N HIS A 121 -13.62 3.29 -6.92
CA HIS A 121 -12.24 3.73 -7.13
C HIS A 121 -12.14 5.25 -7.02
N THR A 122 -11.41 5.70 -6.05
CA THR A 122 -11.27 7.12 -5.72
C THR A 122 -9.90 7.68 -6.09
N ARG A 123 -8.92 6.81 -6.39
CA ARG A 123 -7.53 7.18 -6.68
C ARG A 123 -6.90 6.25 -7.70
N VAL A 124 -6.20 6.82 -8.66
CA VAL A 124 -5.35 6.04 -9.58
C VAL A 124 -3.98 5.84 -8.95
N ILE A 125 -3.58 4.59 -8.83
CA ILE A 125 -2.26 4.20 -8.31
C ILE A 125 -1.43 3.68 -9.47
N ASN A 126 -0.25 4.21 -9.63
CA ASN A 126 0.73 3.78 -10.62
C ASN A 126 2.14 4.08 -10.12
N ARG A 127 3.13 3.74 -10.92
CA ARG A 127 4.54 4.00 -10.59
C ARG A 127 4.81 5.47 -10.27
N GLY A 128 4.21 6.40 -11.03
CA GLY A 128 4.36 7.85 -10.80
C GLY A 128 3.81 8.28 -9.44
N THR A 129 2.63 7.79 -9.05
CA THR A 129 2.04 8.07 -7.75
C THR A 129 2.95 7.62 -6.61
N LEU A 130 3.47 6.40 -6.69
CA LEU A 130 4.32 5.83 -5.63
C LEU A 130 5.74 6.39 -5.62
N SER A 131 6.23 6.91 -6.76
CA SER A 131 7.57 7.52 -6.80
C SER A 131 7.71 8.71 -5.85
N TYR A 132 6.64 9.46 -5.59
CA TYR A 132 6.64 10.57 -4.63
C TYR A 132 6.95 10.16 -3.17
N LEU A 133 6.99 8.88 -2.87
CA LEU A 133 7.37 8.35 -1.57
C LEU A 133 8.88 8.07 -1.47
N THR A 134 9.61 8.15 -2.59
CA THR A 134 11.01 7.71 -2.69
C THR A 134 11.98 8.89 -2.77
N ARG A 135 13.20 8.73 -2.27
CA ARG A 135 14.26 9.76 -2.36
C ARG A 135 14.68 10.00 -3.81
N GLU A 136 14.74 8.94 -4.60
CA GLU A 136 15.17 8.97 -5.99
C GLU A 136 14.31 9.91 -6.85
N HIS A 137 13.00 10.00 -6.55
CA HIS A 137 12.12 10.95 -7.21
C HIS A 137 12.61 12.40 -7.03
N TYR A 138 12.99 12.74 -5.82
CA TYR A 138 13.37 14.11 -5.46
C TYR A 138 14.79 14.50 -5.89
N GLU A 139 15.64 13.55 -6.26
CA GLU A 139 16.92 13.81 -6.91
C GLU A 139 16.75 14.37 -8.34
N GLN A 140 15.55 14.23 -8.90
CA GLN A 140 15.19 14.77 -10.22
C GLN A 140 14.49 16.12 -10.15
N LEU A 141 14.30 16.71 -8.98
CA LEU A 141 13.70 18.04 -8.84
C LEU A 141 14.51 19.09 -9.58
N GLY A 142 13.79 19.96 -10.32
CA GLY A 142 14.41 20.96 -11.20
C GLY A 142 14.82 20.44 -12.57
N LYS A 143 14.84 19.10 -12.78
CA LYS A 143 15.07 18.48 -14.09
C LYS A 143 13.75 18.05 -14.76
N THR A 144 12.73 17.79 -13.93
CA THR A 144 11.37 17.43 -14.36
C THR A 144 10.36 18.36 -13.70
N PRO A 145 9.20 18.62 -14.35
CA PRO A 145 8.13 19.43 -13.77
C PRO A 145 7.39 18.63 -12.69
N SER A 146 7.99 18.48 -11.52
CA SER A 146 7.47 17.72 -10.40
C SER A 146 7.31 18.59 -9.16
N SER A 147 6.23 18.40 -8.42
CA SER A 147 5.98 19.10 -7.15
C SER A 147 6.89 18.57 -6.06
N ASP A 148 7.30 19.45 -5.15
CA ASP A 148 8.13 19.08 -4.00
C ASP A 148 7.25 18.82 -2.76
N TYR A 149 7.15 17.54 -2.38
CA TYR A 149 6.44 17.08 -1.19
C TYR A 149 7.37 16.49 -0.11
N ARG A 150 8.69 16.71 -0.18
CA ARG A 150 9.66 16.14 0.75
C ARG A 150 9.28 16.34 2.21
N ASN A 151 8.81 17.53 2.57
CA ASN A 151 8.37 17.85 3.94
C ASN A 151 7.21 16.99 4.47
N PHE A 152 6.48 16.31 3.58
CA PHE A 152 5.38 15.41 3.93
C PHE A 152 5.79 13.96 3.95
N VAL A 153 6.89 13.60 3.30
CA VAL A 153 7.44 12.23 3.27
C VAL A 153 8.45 12.04 4.39
N ASP A 154 9.42 12.96 4.52
CA ASP A 154 10.49 12.85 5.52
C ASP A 154 9.95 12.74 6.96
N PRO A 155 10.48 11.84 7.81
CA PRO A 155 11.54 10.86 7.57
C PRO A 155 11.07 9.51 7.03
N CYS A 156 9.81 9.37 6.62
CA CYS A 156 9.14 8.10 6.27
C CYS A 156 9.40 7.74 4.80
N TRP A 157 10.66 7.50 4.45
CA TRP A 157 11.07 7.18 3.10
C TRP A 157 10.81 5.73 2.73
N TRP A 158 10.47 5.54 1.46
CA TRP A 158 10.27 4.23 0.85
C TRP A 158 11.29 4.02 -0.26
N LYS A 159 11.61 2.75 -0.53
CA LYS A 159 12.32 2.32 -1.73
C LYS A 159 11.38 1.45 -2.55
N MET A 160 11.23 1.79 -3.82
CA MET A 160 10.42 0.98 -4.74
C MET A 160 11.24 -0.24 -5.17
N VAL A 161 10.84 -1.42 -4.70
CA VAL A 161 11.52 -2.70 -4.98
C VAL A 161 10.82 -3.50 -6.08
N HIS A 162 9.55 -3.20 -6.34
CA HIS A 162 8.77 -3.79 -7.43
C HIS A 162 7.78 -2.77 -7.98
N ALA A 163 7.61 -2.70 -9.30
CA ALA A 163 6.61 -1.85 -9.96
C ALA A 163 6.44 -2.33 -11.40
N THR A 164 5.45 -3.18 -11.65
CA THR A 164 5.26 -3.85 -12.94
C THR A 164 3.77 -3.93 -13.27
N ASP A 165 3.43 -3.66 -14.53
CA ASP A 165 2.10 -3.96 -15.05
C ASP A 165 2.07 -5.42 -15.49
N GLU A 166 1.08 -6.16 -15.01
CA GLU A 166 0.92 -7.59 -15.22
C GLU A 166 -0.46 -7.89 -15.83
N GLN A 167 -0.52 -8.86 -16.74
CA GLN A 167 -1.80 -9.35 -17.26
C GLN A 167 -2.34 -10.43 -16.31
N ILE A 168 -3.54 -10.22 -15.79
CA ILE A 168 -4.24 -11.17 -14.90
C ILE A 168 -5.59 -11.49 -15.53
N GLY A 169 -5.66 -12.61 -16.27
CA GLY A 169 -6.85 -12.91 -17.08
C GLY A 169 -7.10 -11.83 -18.12
N ASP A 170 -8.31 -11.27 -18.14
CA ASP A 170 -8.68 -10.18 -19.07
C ASP A 170 -8.35 -8.78 -18.53
N CYS A 171 -7.81 -8.67 -17.32
CA CYS A 171 -7.51 -7.40 -16.66
C CYS A 171 -5.99 -7.16 -16.61
N ARG A 172 -5.61 -5.88 -16.67
CA ARG A 172 -4.24 -5.46 -16.38
C ARG A 172 -4.15 -4.91 -14.97
N ALA A 173 -3.19 -5.40 -14.21
CA ALA A 173 -2.93 -4.94 -12.85
C ALA A 173 -1.54 -4.30 -12.75
N PHE A 174 -1.43 -3.24 -11.98
CA PHE A 174 -0.18 -2.66 -11.54
C PHE A 174 0.20 -3.29 -10.19
N ALA A 175 1.21 -4.17 -10.22
CA ALA A 175 1.77 -4.79 -9.03
C ALA A 175 2.93 -3.95 -8.49
N PHE A 176 2.98 -3.74 -7.17
CA PHE A 176 4.00 -2.92 -6.54
C PHE A 176 4.54 -3.51 -5.24
N GLY A 177 5.77 -3.15 -4.92
CA GLY A 177 6.43 -3.42 -3.66
C GLY A 177 7.23 -2.20 -3.21
N LEU A 178 6.99 -1.77 -1.97
CA LEU A 178 7.69 -0.67 -1.33
C LEU A 178 8.37 -1.18 -0.07
N GLU A 179 9.68 -0.98 0.05
CA GLU A 179 10.48 -1.29 1.24
C GLU A 179 10.56 -0.05 2.14
N LYS A 180 10.33 -0.24 3.44
CA LYS A 180 10.57 0.80 4.44
C LYS A 180 12.07 1.08 4.58
N VAL A 181 12.49 2.32 4.27
CA VAL A 181 13.87 2.79 4.46
C VAL A 181 13.98 3.49 5.82
N SER A 182 15.08 3.23 6.52
CA SER A 182 15.42 3.85 7.81
C SER A 182 15.99 5.24 7.63
#